data_2bd7ea807e39a9ce9a4ccd8a349a84d2
#
_entry.id   2bd7ea807e39a9ce9a4ccd8a349a84d2
#
_cell.length_a   1.000
_cell.length_b   1.000
_cell.length_c   1.000
_cell.angle_alpha   90.00
_cell.angle_beta   90.00
_cell.angle_gamma   90.00
#
_symmetry.space_group_name_H-M   'P 1'
#
loop_
_entity.id
_entity.type
_entity.pdbx_description
1 polymer ?
#
loop_
_entity_poly.entity_id
_entity_poly.type
_entity_poly.pdbx_seq_one_letter_code
_entity_poly.pdbx_strand_id
1 'polypeptide(L)'
;GLYNFYHEPEFQYLIIDKNDQLQIRLNTLDFDESLVYTGKGSSKNNFLMDVFLRSELDEININSKLDLDLYNFKQLVDSLYQRQLYFFYDFINNNKISKSSHEIIRSAILYPYISKFHSYVIRNNINSIDQDLLFQEFSSDIKYNVDALGYFKPYIDFLYLDVYNNVKKDNIYSNILDFNIERLLFTDKIIQSNLVKSRVLRFHAIGFLLQREHDSINNKFLETFFKISNNKLVNEEIDKLYKELKTSY
;
A
#
# COMPACT_ATOMS: atom_id res chain seq x y z
N GLY A 1 15.29 -8.78 -6.36
CA GLY A 1 14.08 -8.72 -5.52
C GLY A 1 14.04 -7.50 -4.64
N LEU A 2 12.89 -7.29 -3.99
CA LEU A 2 12.66 -6.22 -3.02
C LEU A 2 12.89 -6.77 -1.61
N TYR A 3 13.66 -6.06 -0.80
CA TYR A 3 14.03 -6.42 0.56
C TYR A 3 13.83 -5.23 1.48
N ASN A 4 13.71 -5.48 2.80
CA ASN A 4 13.69 -4.44 3.81
C ASN A 4 15.05 -4.40 4.53
N PHE A 5 15.61 -3.21 4.62
CA PHE A 5 16.76 -2.91 5.46
C PHE A 5 16.26 -2.26 6.75
N TYR A 6 16.47 -2.93 7.88
CA TYR A 6 15.99 -2.50 9.18
C TYR A 6 17.09 -1.87 10.03
N HIS A 7 16.75 -0.73 10.64
CA HIS A 7 17.46 -0.13 11.76
C HIS A 7 16.39 0.44 12.70
N GLU A 8 16.00 -0.33 13.71
CA GLU A 8 14.88 0.06 14.59
C GLU A 8 15.00 1.49 15.14
N PRO A 9 13.91 2.30 15.11
CA PRO A 9 12.54 1.94 14.66
C PRO A 9 12.29 2.06 13.15
N GLU A 10 13.28 2.42 12.36
CA GLU A 10 13.17 2.76 10.95
C GLU A 10 13.51 1.58 10.04
N PHE A 11 12.99 1.59 8.83
CA PHE A 11 13.39 0.66 7.80
C PHE A 11 13.31 1.32 6.42
N GLN A 12 14.08 0.80 5.48
CA GLN A 12 14.02 1.25 4.10
C GLN A 12 14.00 0.07 3.13
N TYR A 13 13.41 0.27 1.96
CA TYR A 13 13.37 -0.73 0.91
C TYR A 13 14.69 -0.77 0.14
N LEU A 14 15.10 -2.00 -0.18
CA LEU A 14 16.33 -2.29 -0.91
C LEU A 14 16.04 -3.21 -2.09
N ILE A 15 16.47 -2.80 -3.28
CA ILE A 15 16.38 -3.63 -4.49
C ILE A 15 17.73 -4.30 -4.72
N ILE A 16 17.73 -5.64 -4.74
CA ILE A 16 18.92 -6.44 -5.05
C ILE A 16 18.67 -7.30 -6.27
N ASP A 17 19.50 -7.14 -7.29
CA ASP A 17 19.56 -7.98 -8.46
C ASP A 17 20.77 -8.95 -8.40
N LYS A 18 20.77 -9.95 -9.27
CA LYS A 18 21.90 -10.88 -9.38
C LYS A 18 23.20 -10.14 -9.70
N ASN A 19 24.25 -10.41 -8.93
CA ASN A 19 25.59 -9.81 -9.03
C ASN A 19 25.69 -8.34 -8.61
N ASP A 20 24.72 -7.80 -7.87
CA ASP A 20 24.90 -6.54 -7.17
C ASP A 20 25.95 -6.68 -6.06
N GLN A 21 26.66 -5.58 -5.82
CA GLN A 21 27.67 -5.45 -4.76
C GLN A 21 27.47 -4.08 -4.12
N LEU A 22 26.61 -4.04 -3.10
CA LEU A 22 26.20 -2.80 -2.45
C LEU A 22 26.98 -2.57 -1.17
N GLN A 23 27.41 -1.34 -0.99
CA GLN A 23 27.85 -0.82 0.31
C GLN A 23 26.83 0.23 0.76
N ILE A 24 26.42 0.14 2.02
CA ILE A 24 25.44 1.01 2.63
C ILE A 24 26.17 1.91 3.62
N ARG A 25 25.92 3.21 3.52
CA ARG A 25 26.39 4.22 4.47
C ARG A 25 25.18 5.02 4.95
N LEU A 26 25.08 5.18 6.25
CA LEU A 26 24.02 5.98 6.88
C LEU A 26 24.51 6.61 8.18
N ASN A 27 23.83 7.66 8.60
CA ASN A 27 23.88 8.22 9.95
C ASN A 27 22.60 7.77 10.68
N THR A 28 22.73 7.10 11.80
CA THR A 28 21.60 6.57 12.57
C THR A 28 20.71 7.64 13.22
N LEU A 29 21.15 8.91 13.23
CA LEU A 29 20.34 10.03 13.72
C LEU A 29 19.46 10.67 12.62
N ASP A 30 19.86 10.49 11.35
CA ASP A 30 19.17 11.02 10.16
C ASP A 30 19.08 9.89 9.14
N PHE A 31 18.31 8.84 9.46
CA PHE A 31 18.35 7.56 8.74
C PHE A 31 18.08 7.72 7.25
N ASP A 32 16.91 8.23 6.87
CA ASP A 32 16.47 8.28 5.46
C ASP A 32 17.29 9.32 4.66
N GLU A 33 17.50 10.50 5.20
CA GLU A 33 18.20 11.59 4.52
C GLU A 33 19.70 11.31 4.32
N SER A 34 20.30 10.49 5.18
CA SER A 34 21.71 10.15 5.12
C SER A 34 22.03 8.85 4.41
N LEU A 35 21.00 8.04 4.08
CA LEU A 35 21.17 6.73 3.50
C LEU A 35 21.69 6.81 2.06
N VAL A 36 22.90 6.31 1.83
CA VAL A 36 23.56 6.32 0.52
C VAL A 36 24.05 4.92 0.17
N TYR A 37 23.75 4.49 -1.03
CA TYR A 37 24.24 3.25 -1.60
C TYR A 37 25.39 3.52 -2.55
N THR A 38 26.47 2.72 -2.45
CA THR A 38 27.60 2.72 -3.39
C THR A 38 27.88 1.33 -3.91
N GLY A 39 28.71 1.23 -4.97
CA GLY A 39 29.03 -0.03 -5.64
C GLY A 39 28.07 -0.40 -6.75
N LYS A 40 28.23 -1.63 -7.26
CA LYS A 40 27.44 -2.13 -8.39
C LYS A 40 25.98 -2.34 -7.99
N GLY A 41 25.05 -1.73 -8.72
CA GLY A 41 23.62 -1.79 -8.43
C GLY A 41 23.11 -0.68 -7.50
N SER A 42 23.97 0.25 -7.08
CA SER A 42 23.60 1.34 -6.17
C SER A 42 22.66 2.37 -6.81
N SER A 43 22.79 2.68 -8.09
CA SER A 43 22.02 3.74 -8.76
C SER A 43 20.51 3.57 -8.62
N LYS A 44 19.99 2.34 -8.75
CA LYS A 44 18.55 2.06 -8.59
C LYS A 44 18.05 2.24 -7.16
N ASN A 45 18.91 1.97 -6.17
CA ASN A 45 18.55 2.14 -4.75
C ASN A 45 18.60 3.61 -4.34
N ASN A 46 19.61 4.37 -4.78
CA ASN A 46 19.65 5.81 -4.56
C ASN A 46 18.46 6.50 -5.24
N PHE A 47 18.10 6.09 -6.47
CA PHE A 47 16.92 6.62 -7.13
C PHE A 47 15.62 6.25 -6.38
N LEU A 48 15.51 5.03 -5.84
CA LEU A 48 14.36 4.63 -5.02
C LEU A 48 14.24 5.49 -3.76
N MET A 49 15.37 5.82 -3.11
CA MET A 49 15.38 6.78 -1.99
C MET A 49 14.87 8.15 -2.42
N ASP A 50 15.37 8.68 -3.54
CA ASP A 50 14.89 9.95 -4.09
C ASP A 50 13.38 9.94 -4.38
N VAL A 51 12.82 8.79 -4.83
CA VAL A 51 11.38 8.62 -5.03
C VAL A 51 10.64 8.74 -3.70
N PHE A 52 11.11 8.08 -2.64
CA PHE A 52 10.46 8.13 -1.33
C PHE A 52 10.50 9.53 -0.73
N LEU A 53 11.66 10.18 -0.68
CA LEU A 53 11.81 11.53 -0.13
C LEU A 53 10.90 12.54 -0.87
N ARG A 54 10.85 12.46 -2.20
CA ARG A 54 9.91 13.33 -2.96
C ARG A 54 8.45 12.98 -2.69
N SER A 55 8.12 11.69 -2.54
CA SER A 55 6.74 11.25 -2.27
C SER A 55 6.25 11.71 -0.90
N GLU A 56 7.11 11.78 0.11
CA GLU A 56 6.77 12.32 1.44
C GLU A 56 6.41 13.81 1.37
N LEU A 57 7.21 14.60 0.65
CA LEU A 57 6.90 16.03 0.44
C LEU A 57 5.58 16.21 -0.33
N ASP A 58 5.36 15.37 -1.34
CA ASP A 58 4.11 15.38 -2.11
C ASP A 58 2.92 14.96 -1.24
N GLU A 59 3.10 13.99 -0.37
CA GLU A 59 2.06 13.54 0.56
C GLU A 59 1.62 14.67 1.50
N ILE A 60 2.56 15.41 2.08
CA ILE A 60 2.25 16.58 2.93
C ILE A 60 1.42 17.59 2.14
N ASN A 61 1.83 17.90 0.90
CA ASN A 61 1.12 18.84 0.03
C ASN A 61 -0.31 18.35 -0.29
N ILE A 62 -0.46 17.09 -0.72
CA ILE A 62 -1.75 16.49 -1.08
C ILE A 62 -2.68 16.44 0.15
N ASN A 63 -2.18 15.99 1.30
CA ASN A 63 -2.98 15.88 2.51
C ASN A 63 -3.51 17.23 3.00
N SER A 64 -2.77 18.32 2.76
CA SER A 64 -3.22 19.69 3.06
C SER A 64 -4.30 20.22 2.10
N LYS A 65 -4.61 19.50 1.02
CA LYS A 65 -5.49 19.91 -0.08
C LYS A 65 -6.68 18.96 -0.31
N LEU A 66 -6.97 18.09 0.64
CA LEU A 66 -8.08 17.14 0.54
C LEU A 66 -9.47 17.80 0.47
N ASP A 67 -9.58 19.09 0.77
CA ASP A 67 -10.83 19.86 0.68
C ASP A 67 -11.02 20.56 -0.68
N LEU A 68 -10.10 20.40 -1.64
CA LEU A 68 -10.27 20.87 -3.02
C LEU A 68 -11.44 20.15 -3.69
N ASP A 69 -12.09 20.80 -4.65
CA ASP A 69 -13.03 20.09 -5.54
C ASP A 69 -12.33 19.01 -6.37
N LEU A 70 -13.11 18.09 -6.91
CA LEU A 70 -12.65 16.91 -7.63
C LEU A 70 -11.65 17.23 -8.74
N TYR A 71 -11.95 18.26 -9.55
CA TYR A 71 -11.13 18.61 -10.70
C TYR A 71 -9.77 19.15 -10.27
N ASN A 72 -9.76 20.09 -9.34
CA ASN A 72 -8.52 20.69 -8.82
C ASN A 72 -7.68 19.68 -8.04
N PHE A 73 -8.33 18.78 -7.27
CA PHE A 73 -7.63 17.69 -6.59
C PHE A 73 -6.98 16.72 -7.58
N LYS A 74 -7.73 16.29 -8.62
CA LYS A 74 -7.19 15.43 -9.67
C LYS A 74 -5.99 16.09 -10.37
N GLN A 75 -6.11 17.34 -10.77
CA GLN A 75 -5.00 18.06 -11.41
C GLN A 75 -3.75 18.12 -10.53
N LEU A 76 -3.91 18.37 -9.23
CA LEU A 76 -2.79 18.39 -8.28
C LEU A 76 -2.08 17.02 -8.26
N VAL A 77 -2.83 15.94 -7.99
CA VAL A 77 -2.24 14.59 -7.86
C VAL A 77 -1.62 14.14 -9.18
N ASP A 78 -2.30 14.36 -10.31
CA ASP A 78 -1.78 14.01 -11.65
C ASP A 78 -0.48 14.75 -11.95
N SER A 79 -0.41 16.06 -11.66
CA SER A 79 0.80 16.86 -11.92
C SER A 79 2.01 16.35 -11.12
N LEU A 80 1.80 16.00 -9.86
CA LEU A 80 2.83 15.45 -8.98
C LEU A 80 3.27 14.05 -9.45
N TYR A 81 2.32 13.20 -9.81
CA TYR A 81 2.60 11.88 -10.38
C TYR A 81 3.38 11.96 -11.70
N GLN A 82 2.97 12.82 -12.64
CA GLN A 82 3.68 13.03 -13.91
C GLN A 82 5.09 13.54 -13.70
N ARG A 83 5.32 14.41 -12.71
CA ARG A 83 6.67 14.84 -12.32
C ARG A 83 7.54 13.67 -11.87
N GLN A 84 7.01 12.75 -11.07
CA GLN A 84 7.75 11.55 -10.65
C GLN A 84 8.06 10.63 -11.83
N LEU A 85 7.10 10.47 -12.76
CA LEU A 85 7.32 9.70 -13.99
C LEU A 85 8.40 10.32 -14.88
N TYR A 86 8.45 11.64 -14.97
CA TYR A 86 9.50 12.35 -15.71
C TYR A 86 10.90 12.00 -15.16
N PHE A 87 11.09 12.07 -13.85
CA PHE A 87 12.37 11.68 -13.22
C PHE A 87 12.68 10.20 -13.43
N PHE A 88 11.67 9.34 -13.39
CA PHE A 88 11.86 7.92 -13.64
C PHE A 88 12.30 7.63 -15.07
N TYR A 89 11.67 8.25 -16.05
CA TYR A 89 12.06 8.07 -17.47
C TYR A 89 13.45 8.63 -17.74
N ASP A 90 13.82 9.77 -17.18
CA ASP A 90 15.17 10.30 -17.25
C ASP A 90 16.18 9.32 -16.63
N PHE A 91 15.88 8.78 -15.45
CA PHE A 91 16.71 7.79 -14.79
C PHE A 91 16.94 6.53 -15.64
N ILE A 92 15.89 5.92 -16.18
CA ILE A 92 16.02 4.68 -16.97
C ILE A 92 16.67 4.89 -18.34
N ASN A 93 16.60 6.09 -18.91
CA ASN A 93 17.32 6.45 -20.12
C ASN A 93 18.84 6.47 -19.90
N ASN A 94 19.27 6.84 -18.69
CA ASN A 94 20.67 6.96 -18.33
C ASN A 94 21.22 5.74 -17.57
N ASN A 95 20.36 4.82 -17.11
CA ASN A 95 20.76 3.69 -16.28
C ASN A 95 20.12 2.38 -16.75
N LYS A 96 20.93 1.35 -16.96
CA LYS A 96 20.43 0.01 -17.25
C LYS A 96 20.05 -0.69 -15.95
N ILE A 97 18.76 -0.97 -15.77
CA ILE A 97 18.21 -1.74 -14.64
C ILE A 97 17.50 -3.00 -15.13
N SER A 98 17.33 -3.98 -14.26
CA SER A 98 16.55 -5.19 -14.57
C SER A 98 15.07 -4.87 -14.75
N LYS A 99 14.33 -5.75 -15.47
CA LYS A 99 12.88 -5.65 -15.59
C LYS A 99 12.20 -5.66 -14.21
N SER A 100 12.66 -6.48 -13.28
CA SER A 100 12.14 -6.55 -11.93
C SER A 100 12.35 -5.23 -11.17
N SER A 101 13.56 -4.65 -11.25
CA SER A 101 13.85 -3.35 -10.63
C SER A 101 13.00 -2.23 -11.22
N HIS A 102 12.80 -2.24 -12.54
CA HIS A 102 11.92 -1.30 -13.23
C HIS A 102 10.47 -1.39 -12.70
N GLU A 103 9.93 -2.60 -12.59
CA GLU A 103 8.57 -2.83 -12.07
C GLU A 103 8.43 -2.39 -10.60
N ILE A 104 9.43 -2.66 -9.75
CA ILE A 104 9.42 -2.25 -8.34
C ILE A 104 9.43 -0.72 -8.22
N ILE A 105 10.34 -0.04 -8.92
CA ILE A 105 10.44 1.43 -8.86
C ILE A 105 9.17 2.07 -9.43
N ARG A 106 8.64 1.56 -10.56
CA ARG A 106 7.38 2.07 -11.10
C ARG A 106 6.22 1.90 -10.11
N SER A 107 6.18 0.79 -9.39
CA SER A 107 5.20 0.54 -8.33
C SER A 107 5.36 1.49 -7.14
N ALA A 108 6.62 1.81 -6.78
CA ALA A 108 6.92 2.77 -5.72
C ALA A 108 6.45 4.20 -6.08
N ILE A 109 6.40 4.52 -7.37
CA ILE A 109 5.84 5.78 -7.86
C ILE A 109 4.30 5.69 -7.93
N LEU A 110 3.73 4.63 -8.48
CA LEU A 110 2.31 4.52 -8.80
C LEU A 110 1.41 4.47 -7.57
N TYR A 111 1.66 3.50 -6.68
CA TYR A 111 0.70 3.17 -5.62
C TYR A 111 0.49 4.26 -4.56
N PRO A 112 1.51 5.05 -4.15
CA PRO A 112 1.26 6.19 -3.25
C PRO A 112 0.26 7.19 -3.81
N TYR A 113 0.34 7.54 -5.10
CA TYR A 113 -0.55 8.55 -5.72
C TYR A 113 -1.96 8.02 -5.94
N ILE A 114 -2.13 6.78 -6.41
CA ILE A 114 -3.47 6.17 -6.52
C ILE A 114 -4.14 6.07 -5.13
N SER A 115 -3.38 5.76 -4.08
CA SER A 115 -3.90 5.72 -2.71
C SER A 115 -4.45 7.07 -2.26
N LYS A 116 -3.93 8.20 -2.77
CA LYS A 116 -4.47 9.53 -2.47
C LYS A 116 -5.84 9.75 -3.08
N PHE A 117 -6.09 9.25 -4.29
CA PHE A 117 -7.43 9.26 -4.87
C PHE A 117 -8.41 8.43 -4.03
N HIS A 118 -8.01 7.24 -3.57
CA HIS A 118 -8.86 6.44 -2.67
C HIS A 118 -9.18 7.18 -1.37
N SER A 119 -8.19 7.81 -0.75
CA SER A 119 -8.38 8.60 0.48
C SER A 119 -9.30 9.79 0.25
N TYR A 120 -9.16 10.48 -0.89
CA TYR A 120 -10.04 11.58 -1.29
C TYR A 120 -11.50 11.12 -1.47
N VAL A 121 -11.70 9.99 -2.15
CA VAL A 121 -13.02 9.37 -2.35
C VAL A 121 -13.70 9.07 -1.01
N ILE A 122 -12.96 8.47 -0.07
CA ILE A 122 -13.48 8.11 1.26
C ILE A 122 -13.86 9.37 2.04
N ARG A 123 -12.97 10.37 2.07
CA ARG A 123 -13.17 11.60 2.83
C ARG A 123 -14.37 12.42 2.33
N ASN A 124 -14.50 12.55 1.00
CA ASN A 124 -15.49 13.43 0.38
C ASN A 124 -16.76 12.70 -0.07
N ASN A 125 -16.91 11.39 0.23
CA ASN A 125 -18.04 10.55 -0.19
C ASN A 125 -18.35 10.68 -1.69
N ILE A 126 -17.32 10.59 -2.54
CA ILE A 126 -17.43 10.75 -3.98
C ILE A 126 -18.29 9.62 -4.56
N ASN A 127 -19.24 9.97 -5.45
CA ASN A 127 -20.11 9.01 -6.11
C ASN A 127 -19.37 8.10 -7.11
N SER A 128 -20.00 7.02 -7.55
CA SER A 128 -19.40 6.01 -8.43
C SER A 128 -18.89 6.54 -9.76
N ILE A 129 -19.63 7.46 -10.37
CA ILE A 129 -19.28 8.06 -11.68
C ILE A 129 -18.00 8.87 -11.57
N ASP A 130 -17.93 9.72 -10.55
CA ASP A 130 -16.76 10.58 -10.32
C ASP A 130 -15.54 9.76 -9.87
N GLN A 131 -15.76 8.62 -9.16
CA GLN A 131 -14.69 7.67 -8.86
C GLN A 131 -14.08 7.10 -10.16
N ASP A 132 -14.91 6.69 -11.12
CA ASP A 132 -14.43 6.16 -12.40
C ASP A 132 -13.57 7.17 -13.15
N LEU A 133 -13.92 8.47 -13.11
CA LEU A 133 -13.10 9.52 -13.69
C LEU A 133 -11.72 9.68 -13.02
N LEU A 134 -11.64 9.47 -11.70
CA LEU A 134 -10.36 9.54 -10.98
C LEU A 134 -9.42 8.38 -11.36
N PHE A 135 -9.95 7.17 -11.56
CA PHE A 135 -9.14 5.97 -11.72
C PHE A 135 -8.95 5.51 -13.16
N GLN A 136 -9.67 6.09 -14.14
CA GLN A 136 -9.66 5.66 -15.53
C GLN A 136 -8.25 5.54 -16.13
N GLU A 137 -7.38 6.50 -15.87
CA GLU A 137 -6.02 6.54 -16.42
C GLU A 137 -5.10 5.47 -15.83
N PHE A 138 -5.40 4.98 -14.63
CA PHE A 138 -4.58 3.99 -13.91
C PHE A 138 -5.07 2.56 -14.05
N SER A 139 -6.25 2.34 -14.63
CA SER A 139 -6.92 1.03 -14.67
C SER A 139 -6.06 -0.08 -15.30
N SER A 140 -5.25 0.24 -16.31
CA SER A 140 -4.33 -0.70 -16.96
C SER A 140 -3.07 -1.02 -16.15
N ASP A 141 -2.69 -0.14 -15.24
CA ASP A 141 -1.46 -0.25 -14.44
C ASP A 141 -1.69 -0.96 -13.10
N ILE A 142 -2.93 -1.01 -12.63
CA ILE A 142 -3.31 -1.66 -11.36
C ILE A 142 -3.17 -3.18 -11.49
N LYS A 143 -2.45 -3.78 -10.54
CA LYS A 143 -2.24 -5.23 -10.47
C LYS A 143 -2.52 -5.71 -9.04
N TYR A 144 -3.31 -6.78 -8.90
CA TYR A 144 -3.71 -7.33 -7.60
C TYR A 144 -2.83 -8.51 -7.12
N ASN A 145 -2.02 -9.10 -8.00
CA ASN A 145 -1.38 -10.40 -7.77
C ASN A 145 0.13 -10.34 -8.01
N VAL A 146 0.83 -9.37 -7.38
CA VAL A 146 2.28 -9.19 -7.55
C VAL A 146 3.00 -9.63 -6.29
N ASP A 147 3.39 -10.90 -6.21
CA ASP A 147 4.12 -11.49 -5.07
C ASP A 147 5.37 -10.70 -4.68
N ALA A 148 6.11 -10.18 -5.66
CA ALA A 148 7.29 -9.37 -5.41
C ALA A 148 7.02 -8.09 -4.58
N LEU A 149 5.76 -7.64 -4.54
CA LEU A 149 5.31 -6.48 -3.78
C LEU A 149 4.56 -6.85 -2.48
N GLY A 150 4.46 -8.14 -2.14
CA GLY A 150 3.70 -8.59 -0.97
C GLY A 150 4.19 -8.03 0.37
N TYR A 151 5.44 -7.55 0.44
CA TYR A 151 6.00 -6.85 1.61
C TYR A 151 6.17 -5.34 1.37
N PHE A 152 5.70 -4.83 0.25
CA PHE A 152 5.78 -3.42 -0.08
C PHE A 152 4.56 -2.69 0.45
N LYS A 153 4.74 -1.94 1.56
CA LYS A 153 3.64 -1.30 2.28
C LYS A 153 2.76 -0.40 1.39
N PRO A 154 3.30 0.48 0.51
CA PRO A 154 2.46 1.31 -0.35
C PRO A 154 1.53 0.52 -1.28
N TYR A 155 1.95 -0.66 -1.72
CA TYR A 155 1.11 -1.55 -2.52
C TYR A 155 0.00 -2.20 -1.68
N ILE A 156 0.32 -2.65 -0.48
CA ILE A 156 -0.68 -3.26 0.43
C ILE A 156 -1.68 -2.22 0.91
N ASP A 157 -1.23 -1.01 1.24
CA ASP A 157 -2.11 0.11 1.62
C ASP A 157 -3.07 0.48 0.48
N PHE A 158 -2.56 0.55 -0.76
CA PHE A 158 -3.39 0.74 -1.94
C PHE A 158 -4.46 -0.34 -2.05
N LEU A 159 -4.10 -1.62 -1.98
CA LEU A 159 -5.07 -2.73 -2.07
C LEU A 159 -6.14 -2.67 -0.97
N TYR A 160 -5.74 -2.31 0.24
CA TYR A 160 -6.65 -2.14 1.37
C TYR A 160 -7.70 -1.04 1.11
N LEU A 161 -7.27 0.11 0.57
CA LEU A 161 -8.13 1.24 0.23
C LEU A 161 -9.00 0.94 -1.00
N ASP A 162 -8.44 0.26 -2.00
CA ASP A 162 -9.15 -0.14 -3.21
C ASP A 162 -10.29 -1.12 -2.88
N VAL A 163 -10.03 -2.14 -2.06
CA VAL A 163 -11.07 -3.04 -1.54
C VAL A 163 -12.15 -2.26 -0.80
N TYR A 164 -11.76 -1.32 0.06
CA TYR A 164 -12.72 -0.49 0.80
C TYR A 164 -13.66 0.27 -0.15
N ASN A 165 -13.08 0.97 -1.13
CA ASN A 165 -13.85 1.78 -2.06
C ASN A 165 -14.74 0.93 -2.97
N ASN A 166 -14.23 -0.17 -3.52
CA ASN A 166 -15.01 -1.05 -4.39
C ASN A 166 -16.20 -1.70 -3.66
N VAL A 167 -16.01 -2.09 -2.41
CA VAL A 167 -17.10 -2.67 -1.59
C VAL A 167 -18.13 -1.60 -1.21
N LYS A 168 -17.68 -0.37 -0.94
CA LYS A 168 -18.57 0.75 -0.56
C LYS A 168 -19.31 1.35 -1.77
N LYS A 169 -18.73 1.29 -2.97
CA LYS A 169 -19.07 2.08 -4.15
C LYS A 169 -20.57 2.18 -4.43
N ASP A 170 -21.26 1.05 -4.50
CA ASP A 170 -22.67 0.99 -4.90
C ASP A 170 -23.54 0.27 -3.87
N ASN A 171 -23.04 0.08 -2.65
CA ASN A 171 -23.70 -0.70 -1.62
C ASN A 171 -23.99 0.13 -0.37
N ILE A 172 -25.17 -0.06 0.18
CA ILE A 172 -25.56 0.46 1.50
C ILE A 172 -25.58 -0.73 2.46
N TYR A 173 -24.70 -0.70 3.43
CA TYR A 173 -24.62 -1.74 4.47
C TYR A 173 -25.45 -1.34 5.69
N SER A 174 -26.21 -2.29 6.22
CA SER A 174 -27.06 -2.09 7.39
C SER A 174 -26.27 -1.91 8.69
N ASN A 175 -25.06 -2.49 8.72
CA ASN A 175 -24.18 -2.45 9.89
C ASN A 175 -22.69 -2.63 9.48
N ILE A 176 -21.80 -2.38 10.42
CA ILE A 176 -20.36 -2.44 10.23
C ILE A 176 -19.85 -3.86 9.99
N LEU A 177 -20.50 -4.87 10.58
CA LEU A 177 -20.10 -6.28 10.40
C LEU A 177 -20.27 -6.72 8.95
N ASP A 178 -21.44 -6.48 8.35
CA ASP A 178 -21.74 -6.88 6.98
C ASP A 178 -20.76 -6.23 6.00
N PHE A 179 -20.46 -4.95 6.19
CA PHE A 179 -19.48 -4.24 5.38
C PHE A 179 -18.07 -4.88 5.48
N ASN A 180 -17.62 -5.20 6.70
CA ASN A 180 -16.28 -5.77 6.87
C ASN A 180 -16.21 -7.24 6.42
N ILE A 181 -17.28 -8.02 6.55
CA ILE A 181 -17.36 -9.37 5.98
C ILE A 181 -17.25 -9.29 4.45
N GLU A 182 -17.98 -8.37 3.80
CA GLU A 182 -17.90 -8.20 2.35
C GLU A 182 -16.50 -7.79 1.88
N ARG A 183 -15.79 -6.97 2.65
CA ARG A 183 -14.37 -6.65 2.35
C ARG A 183 -13.47 -7.89 2.39
N LEU A 184 -13.68 -8.79 3.34
CA LEU A 184 -12.94 -10.07 3.39
C LEU A 184 -13.24 -10.92 2.15
N LEU A 185 -14.53 -11.10 1.81
CA LEU A 185 -14.97 -11.90 0.67
C LEU A 185 -14.50 -11.31 -0.67
N PHE A 186 -14.59 -9.99 -0.82
CA PHE A 186 -14.10 -9.30 -2.01
C PHE A 186 -12.59 -9.44 -2.16
N THR A 187 -11.83 -9.31 -1.05
CA THR A 187 -10.39 -9.57 -1.04
C THR A 187 -10.06 -10.98 -1.52
N ASP A 188 -10.77 -12.00 -0.99
CA ASP A 188 -10.58 -13.39 -1.40
C ASP A 188 -10.88 -13.63 -2.88
N LYS A 189 -11.89 -12.93 -3.41
CA LYS A 189 -12.31 -13.02 -4.81
C LYS A 189 -11.27 -12.42 -5.77
N ILE A 190 -10.72 -11.24 -5.47
CA ILE A 190 -9.87 -10.50 -6.43
C ILE A 190 -8.38 -10.80 -6.30
N ILE A 191 -7.91 -11.19 -5.10
CA ILE A 191 -6.49 -11.45 -4.82
C ILE A 191 -6.24 -12.95 -4.79
N GLN A 192 -5.55 -13.46 -5.81
CA GLN A 192 -5.20 -14.88 -5.94
C GLN A 192 -3.84 -15.22 -5.32
N SER A 193 -2.91 -14.25 -5.25
CA SER A 193 -1.63 -14.43 -4.56
C SER A 193 -1.83 -14.68 -3.07
N ASN A 194 -1.39 -15.83 -2.58
CA ASN A 194 -1.51 -16.17 -1.15
C ASN A 194 -0.74 -15.21 -0.24
N LEU A 195 0.42 -14.73 -0.68
CA LEU A 195 1.21 -13.76 0.07
C LEU A 195 0.48 -12.42 0.18
N VAL A 196 0.08 -11.85 -0.95
CA VAL A 196 -0.60 -10.55 -1.00
C VAL A 196 -1.94 -10.63 -0.26
N LYS A 197 -2.73 -11.67 -0.53
CA LYS A 197 -4.02 -11.91 0.13
C LYS A 197 -3.88 -11.94 1.65
N SER A 198 -2.93 -12.72 2.16
CA SER A 198 -2.73 -12.84 3.61
C SER A 198 -2.37 -11.49 4.26
N ARG A 199 -1.62 -10.64 3.57
CA ARG A 199 -1.29 -9.30 4.05
C ARG A 199 -2.50 -8.38 4.11
N VAL A 200 -3.30 -8.33 3.04
CA VAL A 200 -4.50 -7.50 2.98
C VAL A 200 -5.54 -7.98 4.01
N LEU A 201 -5.78 -9.29 4.09
CA LEU A 201 -6.68 -9.89 5.09
C LEU A 201 -6.24 -9.57 6.53
N ARG A 202 -4.92 -9.66 6.81
CA ARG A 202 -4.36 -9.29 8.11
C ARG A 202 -4.68 -7.84 8.47
N PHE A 203 -4.51 -6.88 7.54
CA PHE A 203 -4.85 -5.48 7.76
C PHE A 203 -6.34 -5.29 8.04
N HIS A 204 -7.22 -5.95 7.30
CA HIS A 204 -8.66 -5.92 7.56
C HIS A 204 -9.00 -6.44 8.96
N ALA A 205 -8.40 -7.58 9.36
CA ALA A 205 -8.68 -8.19 10.64
C ALA A 205 -8.20 -7.33 11.82
N ILE A 206 -6.99 -6.79 11.76
CA ILE A 206 -6.46 -5.90 12.79
C ILE A 206 -7.33 -4.64 12.90
N GLY A 207 -7.62 -3.99 11.76
CA GLY A 207 -8.43 -2.77 11.74
C GLY A 207 -9.85 -2.98 12.28
N PHE A 208 -10.45 -4.15 12.05
CA PHE A 208 -11.76 -4.48 12.60
C PHE A 208 -11.71 -4.75 14.12
N LEU A 209 -10.79 -5.60 14.57
CA LEU A 209 -10.69 -5.96 16.00
C LEU A 209 -10.35 -4.77 16.90
N LEU A 210 -9.57 -3.81 16.40
CA LEU A 210 -9.23 -2.59 17.13
C LEU A 210 -10.44 -1.64 17.34
N GLN A 211 -11.57 -1.85 16.64
CA GLN A 211 -12.81 -1.11 16.89
C GLN A 211 -13.50 -1.57 18.17
N ARG A 212 -13.07 -2.71 18.74
CA ARG A 212 -13.57 -3.27 20.01
C ARG A 212 -15.08 -3.50 20.03
N GLU A 213 -15.60 -4.08 18.98
CA GLU A 213 -16.98 -4.49 18.87
C GLU A 213 -17.32 -5.60 19.88
N HIS A 214 -18.61 -5.81 20.13
CA HIS A 214 -19.08 -6.88 21.01
C HIS A 214 -18.60 -8.27 20.54
N ASP A 215 -18.29 -9.17 21.48
CA ASP A 215 -17.74 -10.50 21.20
C ASP A 215 -18.52 -11.30 20.16
N SER A 216 -19.84 -11.24 20.16
CA SER A 216 -20.66 -11.94 19.16
C SER A 216 -20.43 -11.42 17.73
N ILE A 217 -20.12 -10.14 17.57
CA ILE A 217 -19.80 -9.48 16.30
C ILE A 217 -18.40 -9.89 15.86
N ASN A 218 -17.43 -9.80 16.79
CA ASN A 218 -16.04 -10.21 16.52
C ASN A 218 -15.95 -11.70 16.13
N ASN A 219 -16.69 -12.60 16.81
CA ASN A 219 -16.70 -14.01 16.48
C ASN A 219 -17.20 -14.28 15.06
N LYS A 220 -18.32 -13.65 14.64
CA LYS A 220 -18.83 -13.80 13.27
C LYS A 220 -17.84 -13.31 12.21
N PHE A 221 -17.17 -12.20 12.47
CA PHE A 221 -16.12 -11.70 11.58
C PHE A 221 -14.96 -12.70 11.48
N LEU A 222 -14.47 -13.20 12.63
CA LEU A 222 -13.36 -14.13 12.71
C LEU A 222 -13.67 -15.50 12.08
N GLU A 223 -14.90 -15.99 12.20
CA GLU A 223 -15.34 -17.20 11.48
C GLU A 223 -15.14 -17.05 9.97
N THR A 224 -15.53 -15.93 9.40
CA THR A 224 -15.32 -15.66 7.97
C THR A 224 -13.84 -15.51 7.64
N PHE A 225 -13.09 -14.75 8.45
CA PHE A 225 -11.66 -14.55 8.27
C PHE A 225 -10.89 -15.88 8.25
N PHE A 226 -11.07 -16.75 9.27
CA PHE A 226 -10.36 -18.03 9.34
C PHE A 226 -10.78 -19.03 8.25
N LYS A 227 -11.98 -18.90 7.69
CA LYS A 227 -12.45 -19.72 6.57
C LYS A 227 -11.69 -19.42 5.27
N ILE A 228 -11.31 -18.17 5.04
CA ILE A 228 -10.66 -17.73 3.80
C ILE A 228 -9.14 -17.53 3.92
N SER A 229 -8.64 -17.35 5.15
CA SER A 229 -7.21 -17.13 5.40
C SER A 229 -6.47 -18.47 5.46
N ASN A 230 -5.53 -18.66 4.52
CA ASN A 230 -4.69 -19.86 4.43
C ASN A 230 -3.31 -19.72 5.09
N ASN A 231 -3.01 -18.57 5.73
CA ASN A 231 -1.71 -18.31 6.35
C ASN A 231 -1.76 -18.59 7.85
N LYS A 232 -1.14 -19.69 8.27
CA LYS A 232 -1.13 -20.13 9.67
C LYS A 232 -0.57 -19.08 10.63
N LEU A 233 0.54 -18.41 10.29
CA LEU A 233 1.16 -17.40 11.15
C LEU A 233 0.27 -16.18 11.34
N VAL A 234 -0.38 -15.74 10.27
CA VAL A 234 -1.36 -14.63 10.34
C VAL A 234 -2.58 -15.04 11.17
N ASN A 235 -3.05 -16.27 11.02
CA ASN A 235 -4.18 -16.78 11.81
C ASN A 235 -3.85 -16.83 13.31
N GLU A 236 -2.66 -17.31 13.68
CA GLU A 236 -2.18 -17.35 15.07
C GLU A 236 -2.03 -15.92 15.65
N GLU A 237 -1.51 -14.99 14.86
CA GLU A 237 -1.39 -13.57 15.24
C GLU A 237 -2.76 -12.95 15.54
N ILE A 238 -3.73 -13.13 14.64
CA ILE A 238 -5.07 -12.56 14.79
C ILE A 238 -5.82 -13.18 15.97
N ASP A 239 -5.70 -14.49 16.17
CA ASP A 239 -6.30 -15.18 17.34
C ASP A 239 -5.69 -14.65 18.66
N LYS A 240 -4.37 -14.47 18.69
CA LYS A 240 -3.67 -13.91 19.85
C LYS A 240 -4.13 -12.49 20.14
N LEU A 241 -4.17 -11.61 19.12
CA LEU A 241 -4.64 -10.24 19.26
C LEU A 241 -6.06 -10.20 19.82
N TYR A 242 -6.98 -11.02 19.30
CA TYR A 242 -8.35 -11.07 19.81
C TYR A 242 -8.42 -11.47 21.28
N LYS A 243 -7.64 -12.48 21.71
CA LYS A 243 -7.57 -12.91 23.12
C LYS A 243 -7.02 -11.80 24.03
N GLU A 244 -5.98 -11.09 23.60
CA GLU A 244 -5.40 -9.97 24.35
C GLU A 244 -6.41 -8.81 24.51
N LEU A 245 -7.15 -8.48 23.46
CA LEU A 245 -8.18 -7.45 23.50
C LEU A 245 -9.32 -7.82 24.46
N LYS A 246 -9.69 -9.10 24.57
CA LYS A 246 -10.71 -9.58 25.54
C LYS A 246 -10.26 -9.49 27.00
N THR A 247 -8.98 -9.67 27.27
CA THR A 247 -8.45 -9.63 28.65
C THR A 247 -8.15 -8.23 29.16
N SER A 248 -8.23 -7.23 28.27
CA SER A 248 -7.94 -5.81 28.58
C SER A 248 -9.18 -5.03 29.07
N TYR A 249 -10.26 -5.74 29.47
CA TYR A 249 -11.50 -5.20 30.08
C TYR A 249 -11.62 -5.59 31.53
#